data_6a7f890a95dd07f15bbbf3648f14c649
#
_entry.id   6a7f890a95dd07f15bbbf3648f14c649
#
_cell.length_a   1.000
_cell.length_b   1.000
_cell.length_c   1.000
_cell.angle_alpha   90.00
_cell.angle_beta   90.00
_cell.angle_gamma   90.00
#
_symmetry.space_group_name_H-M   'P 1'
#
loop_
_entity.id
_entity.type
_entity.pdbx_description
1 polymer ?
#
loop_
_entity_poly.entity_id
_entity_poly.type
_entity_poly.pdbx_seq_one_letter_code
_entity_poly.pdbx_strand_id
1 'polypeptide(L)'
;MKAAAEDGDKMDSRQALCVPNQTPHKHPSISTLKLFIVALSFASFSKALAGTYMKSSITQIERRFDLSSTHVGLIDGSFEMGNLLFLAVVSHFGAKLHRPRLIAAGCFLMAVGSLLTGLTHFFMGRYKYNTVIQVFQNDSVNTAACVDPLKTIEEAPDVQMDPSLEDNKVCMREAGTNMWIYVFLGNALRGIGETPVTPLGISYIDDFAKPENSPFYIACLQTISFLGPMFGFLLGSYCAKLYVDIGYVDMESVTITPKDARWVGAWWMGFMVSSALQLMSSIPFLFLPRSLPAQEEDKNKLTTAPKIQDGRNSGLNNNNNISHNPKLTDIAKGFLPSLKRLLGTPVYFLLLCGSILKFNSLIGLFTFKAKYMEQQFGQSASRANFLIGVLNLPVVAVGIFLGGLLMKRYKLSVVSGAQLSFATSFTAYLLLLLQFGTKCDNIPVAGLTISYNGTQSVSHDREMLFSECNTDCSCSAEEWDPVCSDSGITYISPCLAGCLSSSGYGKNTVFHNCSCVSASYPAGSSSSVKLGQCPHAKDCGRSFTSYMAVSVLSSFINSLGITPGYMVIIRSVHQTCKH
;
A
#
# COMPACT_ATOMS: atom_id res chain seq x y z
N MET A 1 -86.51 26.80 25.70
CA MET A 1 -86.89 26.70 27.10
C MET A 1 -85.64 26.74 27.91
N LYS A 2 -85.49 27.83 28.61
CA LYS A 2 -85.23 28.07 30.01
C LYS A 2 -83.83 27.55 30.45
N ALA A 3 -82.97 28.35 30.89
CA ALA A 3 -82.84 29.47 31.83
C ALA A 3 -81.68 29.08 32.75
N ALA A 4 -80.71 29.93 32.82
CA ALA A 4 -80.37 30.84 33.89
C ALA A 4 -79.81 30.15 35.12
N ALA A 5 -78.87 30.61 35.84
CA ALA A 5 -78.26 31.89 36.17
C ALA A 5 -77.00 31.62 37.00
N GLU A 6 -76.01 32.53 36.90
CA GLU A 6 -75.46 33.32 38.00
C GLU A 6 -74.85 32.57 39.19
N ASP A 7 -73.69 32.84 39.74
CA ASP A 7 -73.13 34.10 40.22
C ASP A 7 -71.73 33.84 40.81
N GLY A 8 -70.83 34.79 40.82
CA GLY A 8 -70.09 35.20 41.97
C GLY A 8 -68.56 35.04 41.97
N ASP A 9 -67.91 36.00 41.39
CA ASP A 9 -66.87 36.88 41.97
C ASP A 9 -65.92 36.35 43.05
N LYS A 10 -64.59 36.37 42.73
CA LYS A 10 -63.59 37.12 43.45
C LYS A 10 -62.16 36.88 42.91
N MET A 11 -61.67 37.93 42.31
CA MET A 11 -60.38 38.57 42.38
C MET A 11 -59.35 37.90 43.34
N ASP A 12 -58.23 37.40 42.82
CA ASP A 12 -56.94 37.70 43.43
C ASP A 12 -55.82 37.73 42.37
N SER A 13 -55.30 38.93 42.27
CA SER A 13 -54.16 39.32 41.50
C SER A 13 -52.90 38.83 42.19
N ARG A 14 -52.02 38.10 41.51
CA ARG A 14 -50.56 38.19 41.69
C ARG A 14 -49.75 37.46 40.62
N GLN A 15 -48.93 38.27 39.99
CA GLN A 15 -47.64 37.98 39.40
C GLN A 15 -47.62 37.07 38.15
N ALA A 16 -47.72 37.73 37.00
CA ALA A 16 -47.12 37.31 35.75
C ALA A 16 -45.60 37.26 35.94
N LEU A 17 -45.06 36.05 36.12
CA LEU A 17 -43.62 35.79 36.00
C LEU A 17 -43.32 35.65 34.50
N CYS A 18 -42.58 36.62 33.96
CA CYS A 18 -42.02 36.55 32.60
C CYS A 18 -41.20 35.31 32.43
N VAL A 19 -41.71 34.32 31.74
CA VAL A 19 -40.92 33.23 31.17
C VAL A 19 -40.16 33.82 29.98
N PRO A 20 -38.82 33.79 30.01
CA PRO A 20 -38.08 34.25 28.85
C PRO A 20 -38.42 33.35 27.64
N ASN A 21 -38.82 33.99 26.56
CA ASN A 21 -39.04 33.40 25.25
C ASN A 21 -37.79 32.57 24.87
N GLN A 22 -37.84 31.25 25.10
CA GLN A 22 -36.86 30.32 24.54
C GLN A 22 -37.14 30.29 23.02
N THR A 23 -36.28 30.98 22.30
CA THR A 23 -36.20 30.83 20.85
C THR A 23 -36.07 29.32 20.55
N PRO A 24 -36.86 28.80 19.61
CA PRO A 24 -36.77 27.38 19.24
C PRO A 24 -35.38 27.13 18.67
N HIS A 25 -34.55 26.46 19.44
CA HIS A 25 -33.28 25.95 18.94
C HIS A 25 -33.56 25.03 17.76
N LYS A 26 -33.32 25.55 16.57
CA LYS A 26 -33.30 24.80 15.31
C LYS A 26 -32.53 23.49 15.52
N HIS A 27 -33.20 22.37 15.27
CA HIS A 27 -32.62 21.05 15.27
C HIS A 27 -31.51 20.92 14.21
N PRO A 28 -30.22 20.91 14.57
CA PRO A 28 -29.13 20.69 13.60
C PRO A 28 -28.71 19.23 13.49
N SER A 29 -29.35 18.29 14.17
CA SER A 29 -28.79 16.96 14.42
C SER A 29 -28.63 16.07 13.18
N ILE A 30 -29.55 16.11 12.23
CA ILE A 30 -29.51 15.25 11.04
C ILE A 30 -28.41 15.71 10.06
N SER A 31 -28.19 17.03 9.94
CA SER A 31 -27.15 17.57 9.06
C SER A 31 -25.74 17.29 9.59
N THR A 32 -25.54 17.33 10.91
CA THR A 32 -24.24 17.10 11.55
C THR A 32 -23.80 15.64 11.44
N LEU A 33 -24.72 14.67 11.61
CA LEU A 33 -24.40 13.25 11.40
C LEU A 33 -24.04 12.96 9.94
N LYS A 34 -24.76 13.54 8.99
CA LYS A 34 -24.42 13.38 7.57
C LYS A 34 -23.03 13.97 7.25
N LEU A 35 -22.73 15.14 7.80
CA LEU A 35 -21.41 15.76 7.66
C LEU A 35 -20.31 14.86 8.24
N PHE A 36 -20.55 14.25 9.41
CA PHE A 36 -19.61 13.29 10.01
C PHE A 36 -19.38 12.07 9.10
N ILE A 37 -20.44 11.50 8.52
CA ILE A 37 -20.34 10.34 7.62
C ILE A 37 -19.55 10.70 6.36
N VAL A 38 -19.79 11.87 5.77
CA VAL A 38 -19.03 12.34 4.60
C VAL A 38 -17.57 12.55 4.95
N ALA A 39 -17.28 13.20 6.09
CA ALA A 39 -15.91 13.39 6.57
C ALA A 39 -15.19 12.05 6.84
N LEU A 40 -15.87 11.10 7.49
CA LEU A 40 -15.33 9.78 7.77
C LEU A 40 -15.10 8.97 6.48
N SER A 41 -16.01 9.08 5.51
CA SER A 41 -15.85 8.45 4.19
C SER A 41 -14.64 9.00 3.45
N PHE A 42 -14.42 10.32 3.49
CA PHE A 42 -13.24 10.95 2.91
C PHE A 42 -11.95 10.57 3.63
N ALA A 43 -11.96 10.51 4.97
CA ALA A 43 -10.82 10.03 5.75
C ALA A 43 -10.49 8.57 5.44
N SER A 44 -11.50 7.70 5.34
CA SER A 44 -11.33 6.29 4.97
C SER A 44 -10.81 6.11 3.56
N PHE A 45 -11.27 6.92 2.62
CA PHE A 45 -10.76 6.97 1.25
C PHE A 45 -9.29 7.39 1.22
N SER A 46 -8.92 8.51 1.85
CA SER A 46 -7.54 9.03 1.86
C SER A 46 -6.57 8.08 2.54
N LYS A 47 -6.99 7.43 3.62
CA LYS A 47 -6.27 6.38 4.32
C LYS A 47 -5.99 5.18 3.41
N ALA A 48 -7.01 4.65 2.77
CA ALA A 48 -6.92 3.49 1.90
C ALA A 48 -6.09 3.78 0.63
N LEU A 49 -6.22 4.99 0.07
CA LEU A 49 -5.38 5.47 -1.03
C LEU A 49 -3.90 5.47 -0.63
N ALA A 50 -3.55 6.08 0.50
CA ALA A 50 -2.17 6.18 0.95
C ALA A 50 -1.54 4.82 1.29
N GLY A 51 -2.32 3.90 1.90
CA GLY A 51 -1.88 2.53 2.18
C GLY A 51 -1.56 1.75 0.91
N THR A 52 -2.39 1.89 -0.11
CA THR A 52 -2.20 1.22 -1.39
C THR A 52 -1.11 1.88 -2.22
N TYR A 53 -0.99 3.21 -2.13
CA TYR A 53 0.10 3.93 -2.78
C TYR A 53 1.47 3.46 -2.25
N MET A 54 1.62 3.24 -0.94
CA MET A 54 2.84 2.67 -0.37
C MET A 54 3.19 1.34 -1.05
N LYS A 55 2.21 0.43 -1.20
CA LYS A 55 2.42 -0.87 -1.86
C LYS A 55 2.77 -0.75 -3.34
N SER A 56 2.18 0.22 -4.05
CA SER A 56 2.46 0.47 -5.47
C SER A 56 3.84 1.10 -5.71
N SER A 57 4.38 1.81 -4.73
CA SER A 57 5.68 2.49 -4.81
C SER A 57 6.83 1.72 -4.15
N ILE A 58 6.55 0.57 -3.54
CA ILE A 58 7.52 -0.20 -2.74
C ILE A 58 8.77 -0.59 -3.54
N THR A 59 8.62 -1.00 -4.81
CA THR A 59 9.73 -1.35 -5.69
C THR A 59 10.59 -0.15 -6.04
N GLN A 60 10.00 1.04 -6.13
CA GLN A 60 10.72 2.28 -6.39
C GLN A 60 11.56 2.69 -5.17
N ILE A 61 11.01 2.50 -3.96
CA ILE A 61 11.70 2.71 -2.69
C ILE A 61 12.85 1.70 -2.56
N GLU A 62 12.60 0.42 -2.84
CA GLU A 62 13.62 -0.64 -2.85
C GLU A 62 14.83 -0.26 -3.72
N ARG A 63 14.59 0.19 -4.96
CA ARG A 63 15.63 0.60 -5.90
C ARG A 63 16.34 1.88 -5.49
N ARG A 64 15.60 2.86 -4.96
CA ARG A 64 16.18 4.15 -4.56
C ARG A 64 17.15 4.03 -3.40
N PHE A 65 16.85 3.15 -2.44
CA PHE A 65 17.63 2.97 -1.22
C PHE A 65 18.55 1.72 -1.27
N ASP A 66 18.56 1.00 -2.39
CA ASP A 66 19.30 -0.26 -2.58
C ASP A 66 19.05 -1.26 -1.44
N LEU A 67 17.78 -1.53 -1.15
CA LEU A 67 17.34 -2.35 -0.03
C LEU A 67 17.19 -3.81 -0.43
N SER A 68 17.50 -4.70 0.51
CA SER A 68 17.08 -6.10 0.39
C SER A 68 15.57 -6.24 0.57
N SER A 69 14.97 -7.30 0.00
CA SER A 69 13.56 -7.62 0.17
C SER A 69 13.15 -7.79 1.64
N THR A 70 14.08 -8.15 2.54
CA THR A 70 13.83 -8.21 3.98
C THR A 70 13.58 -6.82 4.56
N HIS A 71 14.39 -5.83 4.21
CA HIS A 71 14.17 -4.44 4.65
C HIS A 71 12.89 -3.85 4.07
N VAL A 72 12.56 -4.21 2.83
CA VAL A 72 11.29 -3.82 2.19
C VAL A 72 10.09 -4.36 2.98
N GLY A 73 10.14 -5.64 3.36
CA GLY A 73 9.12 -6.26 4.21
C GLY A 73 9.02 -5.63 5.59
N LEU A 74 10.14 -5.20 6.18
CA LEU A 74 10.18 -4.49 7.46
C LEU A 74 9.52 -3.10 7.34
N ILE A 75 9.79 -2.37 6.27
CA ILE A 75 9.16 -1.08 6.00
C ILE A 75 7.65 -1.23 5.81
N ASP A 76 7.19 -2.22 5.03
CA ASP A 76 5.75 -2.47 4.83
C ASP A 76 5.09 -2.88 6.16
N GLY A 77 5.74 -3.76 6.94
CA GLY A 77 5.26 -4.22 8.24
C GLY A 77 5.25 -3.15 9.33
N SER A 78 6.03 -2.09 9.21
CA SER A 78 6.11 -1.00 10.22
C SER A 78 4.77 -0.32 10.47
N PHE A 79 3.92 -0.27 9.46
CA PHE A 79 2.55 0.25 9.56
C PHE A 79 1.71 -0.59 10.53
N GLU A 80 1.72 -1.90 10.39
CA GLU A 80 0.98 -2.79 11.27
C GLU A 80 1.55 -2.81 12.69
N MET A 81 2.87 -2.70 12.84
CA MET A 81 3.52 -2.56 14.14
C MET A 81 3.05 -1.28 14.85
N GLY A 82 3.00 -0.15 14.14
CA GLY A 82 2.47 1.11 14.68
C GLY A 82 1.00 1.00 15.06
N ASN A 83 0.19 0.37 14.24
CA ASN A 83 -1.24 0.17 14.50
C ASN A 83 -1.46 -0.71 15.75
N LEU A 84 -0.78 -1.83 15.88
CA LEU A 84 -0.91 -2.75 17.02
C LEU A 84 -0.53 -2.09 18.35
N LEU A 85 0.52 -1.27 18.35
CA LEU A 85 1.01 -0.61 19.57
C LEU A 85 -0.07 0.26 20.24
N PHE A 86 -0.88 0.95 19.46
CA PHE A 86 -1.89 1.87 19.96
C PHE A 86 -3.32 1.32 19.94
N LEU A 87 -3.57 0.19 19.27
CA LEU A 87 -4.91 -0.38 19.11
C LEU A 87 -5.60 -0.63 20.46
N ALA A 88 -4.89 -1.23 21.42
CA ALA A 88 -5.44 -1.51 22.74
C ALA A 88 -5.75 -0.23 23.52
N VAL A 89 -4.88 0.78 23.43
CA VAL A 89 -5.04 2.09 24.09
C VAL A 89 -6.25 2.82 23.50
N VAL A 90 -6.33 2.92 22.17
CA VAL A 90 -7.43 3.63 21.51
C VAL A 90 -8.76 2.90 21.68
N SER A 91 -8.79 1.59 21.60
CA SER A 91 -10.00 0.79 21.81
C SER A 91 -10.57 0.99 23.21
N HIS A 92 -9.70 1.09 24.22
CA HIS A 92 -10.14 1.24 25.62
C HIS A 92 -10.49 2.68 25.99
N PHE A 93 -9.60 3.63 25.69
CA PHE A 93 -9.78 5.04 26.09
C PHE A 93 -10.59 5.86 25.10
N GLY A 94 -10.56 5.48 23.82
CA GLY A 94 -11.18 6.24 22.74
C GLY A 94 -12.68 6.47 22.89
N ALA A 95 -13.40 5.48 23.43
CA ALA A 95 -14.84 5.59 23.70
C ALA A 95 -15.20 6.63 24.77
N LYS A 96 -14.28 6.91 25.71
CA LYS A 96 -14.47 7.86 26.81
C LYS A 96 -14.06 9.29 26.46
N LEU A 97 -13.21 9.45 25.45
CA LEU A 97 -12.67 10.73 25.01
C LEU A 97 -13.54 11.38 23.92
N HIS A 98 -13.11 12.52 23.41
CA HIS A 98 -13.79 13.22 22.32
C HIS A 98 -13.48 12.55 20.98
N ARG A 99 -14.33 11.59 20.56
CA ARG A 99 -14.10 10.73 19.39
C ARG A 99 -13.73 11.49 18.11
N PRO A 100 -14.49 12.54 17.66
CA PRO A 100 -14.11 13.28 16.45
C PRO A 100 -12.72 13.91 16.54
N ARG A 101 -12.34 14.48 17.68
CA ARG A 101 -10.99 15.06 17.86
C ARG A 101 -9.88 14.02 17.83
N LEU A 102 -10.13 12.81 18.36
CA LEU A 102 -9.18 11.70 18.25
C LEU A 102 -9.01 11.24 16.82
N ILE A 103 -10.10 11.19 16.05
CA ILE A 103 -10.05 10.89 14.61
C ILE A 103 -9.27 11.98 13.87
N ALA A 104 -9.50 13.27 14.19
CA ALA A 104 -8.74 14.38 13.63
C ALA A 104 -7.24 14.25 13.90
N ALA A 105 -6.87 13.98 15.16
CA ALA A 105 -5.48 13.76 15.56
C ALA A 105 -4.86 12.57 14.82
N GLY A 106 -5.61 11.47 14.65
CA GLY A 106 -5.19 10.32 13.86
C GLY A 106 -4.93 10.67 12.40
N CYS A 107 -5.86 11.37 11.74
CA CYS A 107 -5.69 11.83 10.37
C CYS A 107 -4.49 12.78 10.21
N PHE A 108 -4.32 13.69 11.18
CA PHE A 108 -3.16 14.60 11.21
C PHE A 108 -1.85 13.82 11.34
N LEU A 109 -1.78 12.84 12.24
CA LEU A 109 -0.59 12.00 12.42
C LEU A 109 -0.28 11.17 11.17
N MET A 110 -1.31 10.65 10.49
CA MET A 110 -1.13 9.99 9.18
C MET A 110 -0.56 10.96 8.14
N ALA A 111 -1.04 12.21 8.12
CA ALA A 111 -0.54 13.23 7.20
C ALA A 111 0.95 13.52 7.45
N VAL A 112 1.34 13.68 8.72
CA VAL A 112 2.75 13.89 9.12
C VAL A 112 3.60 12.68 8.72
N GLY A 113 3.14 11.45 8.95
CA GLY A 113 3.84 10.23 8.55
C GLY A 113 4.04 10.13 7.03
N SER A 114 3.01 10.43 6.24
CA SER A 114 3.10 10.47 4.77
C SER A 114 4.05 11.58 4.30
N LEU A 115 3.99 12.76 4.93
CA LEU A 115 4.89 13.87 4.64
C LEU A 115 6.34 13.50 4.92
N LEU A 116 6.63 12.91 6.08
CA LEU A 116 7.97 12.46 6.45
C LEU A 116 8.53 11.48 5.42
N THR A 117 7.71 10.51 5.00
CA THR A 117 8.11 9.55 3.95
C THR A 117 8.44 10.25 2.64
N GLY A 118 7.63 11.20 2.17
CA GLY A 118 7.86 11.93 0.93
C GLY A 118 9.05 12.89 1.00
N LEU A 119 9.22 13.58 2.14
CA LEU A 119 10.32 14.53 2.35
C LEU A 119 11.69 13.86 2.34
N THR A 120 11.78 12.57 2.63
CA THR A 120 13.05 11.83 2.59
C THR A 120 13.79 11.99 1.26
N HIS A 121 13.04 12.10 0.15
CA HIS A 121 13.62 12.34 -1.18
C HIS A 121 14.45 13.62 -1.25
N PHE A 122 14.00 14.71 -0.62
CA PHE A 122 14.65 16.04 -0.70
C PHE A 122 15.92 16.14 0.14
N PHE A 123 16.08 15.26 1.13
CA PHE A 123 17.29 15.17 1.95
C PHE A 123 18.34 14.24 1.35
N MET A 124 17.97 13.45 0.34
CA MET A 124 18.88 12.62 -0.42
C MET A 124 19.39 13.41 -1.63
N GLY A 125 20.64 13.21 -1.97
CA GLY A 125 21.20 13.73 -3.21
C GLY A 125 20.49 13.20 -4.46
N ARG A 126 20.85 13.71 -5.64
CA ARG A 126 20.31 13.24 -6.92
C ARG A 126 20.52 11.75 -7.09
N TYR A 127 19.58 11.10 -7.79
CA TYR A 127 19.71 9.69 -8.09
C TYR A 127 20.80 9.47 -9.15
N LYS A 128 21.80 8.69 -8.79
CA LYS A 128 22.87 8.29 -9.70
C LYS A 128 22.67 6.80 -10.03
N TYR A 129 22.70 6.46 -11.28
CA TYR A 129 22.74 5.09 -11.76
C TYR A 129 24.01 4.90 -12.59
N ASN A 130 24.58 3.71 -12.53
CA ASN A 130 25.79 3.39 -13.27
C ASN A 130 25.46 3.30 -14.76
N THR A 131 26.18 4.06 -15.57
CA THR A 131 26.12 4.00 -17.04
C THR A 131 27.46 4.43 -17.60
N VAL A 132 27.93 3.73 -18.60
CA VAL A 132 29.18 4.03 -19.30
C VAL A 132 29.11 5.41 -19.97
N ILE A 133 27.91 5.86 -20.33
CA ILE A 133 27.70 7.13 -21.05
C ILE A 133 27.94 8.37 -20.18
N GLN A 134 27.69 8.30 -18.87
CA GLN A 134 27.86 9.46 -17.96
C GLN A 134 29.32 9.81 -17.68
N VAL A 135 30.23 8.86 -17.82
CA VAL A 135 31.67 9.10 -17.58
C VAL A 135 32.28 10.03 -18.64
N PHE A 136 31.66 10.15 -19.81
CA PHE A 136 32.24 10.75 -20.98
C PHE A 136 31.56 12.01 -21.50
N GLN A 137 30.66 12.60 -20.71
CA GLN A 137 29.90 13.79 -21.13
C GLN A 137 30.70 15.07 -21.23
N ASN A 138 31.99 15.06 -20.81
CA ASN A 138 32.86 16.24 -20.82
C ASN A 138 33.78 16.34 -22.03
N ASP A 139 33.92 15.29 -22.84
CA ASP A 139 34.77 15.32 -24.03
C ASP A 139 34.05 14.78 -25.26
N SER A 140 33.99 15.58 -26.30
CA SER A 140 33.36 15.32 -27.60
C SER A 140 34.15 14.32 -28.46
N VAL A 141 34.68 13.25 -27.89
CA VAL A 141 35.51 12.25 -28.59
C VAL A 141 34.88 10.88 -28.50
N ASN A 142 34.85 10.16 -29.63
CA ASN A 142 34.48 8.77 -29.78
C ASN A 142 35.01 7.90 -28.64
N THR A 143 34.14 7.56 -27.70
CA THR A 143 34.56 6.81 -26.52
C THR A 143 34.43 5.32 -26.80
N ALA A 144 35.54 4.64 -26.87
CA ALA A 144 35.60 3.20 -26.92
C ALA A 144 35.18 2.62 -25.58
N ALA A 145 34.13 1.79 -25.53
CA ALA A 145 33.73 1.07 -24.32
C ALA A 145 34.75 -0.01 -23.94
N CYS A 146 35.42 -0.58 -24.94
CA CYS A 146 36.54 -1.49 -24.78
C CYS A 146 37.84 -0.72 -24.99
N VAL A 147 38.62 -0.48 -23.94
CA VAL A 147 39.92 0.19 -23.98
C VAL A 147 41.00 -0.85 -23.75
N ASP A 148 41.90 -1.00 -24.73
CA ASP A 148 43.08 -1.86 -24.61
C ASP A 148 44.11 -1.17 -23.68
N PRO A 149 44.46 -1.75 -22.54
CA PRO A 149 45.38 -1.14 -21.58
C PRO A 149 46.81 -0.95 -22.16
N LEU A 150 47.17 -1.70 -23.20
CA LEU A 150 48.49 -1.59 -23.84
C LEU A 150 48.61 -0.40 -24.79
N LYS A 151 47.52 0.08 -25.39
CA LYS A 151 47.52 1.24 -26.30
C LYS A 151 47.54 2.58 -25.60
N THR A 152 47.12 2.64 -24.34
CA THR A 152 47.07 3.86 -23.54
C THR A 152 48.46 4.31 -23.06
N ILE A 153 49.48 3.44 -23.12
CA ILE A 153 50.83 3.72 -22.66
C ILE A 153 51.68 4.42 -23.75
N GLU A 154 51.30 4.31 -25.04
CA GLU A 154 52.09 4.91 -26.14
C GLU A 154 51.75 6.36 -26.48
N GLU A 155 50.66 6.95 -25.99
CA GLU A 155 50.23 8.31 -26.32
C GLU A 155 50.23 9.31 -25.16
N ALA A 156 50.79 8.99 -24.00
CA ALA A 156 50.87 9.94 -22.88
C ALA A 156 52.30 10.56 -22.80
N PRO A 157 52.47 11.90 -22.98
CA PRO A 157 53.71 12.54 -22.64
C PRO A 157 53.90 12.56 -21.14
N ASP A 158 55.13 12.23 -20.69
CA ASP A 158 55.65 12.19 -19.35
C ASP A 158 54.95 13.05 -18.30
N VAL A 159 53.96 12.48 -17.62
CA VAL A 159 53.45 12.97 -16.33
C VAL A 159 53.84 11.91 -15.30
N GLN A 160 54.80 12.27 -14.43
CA GLN A 160 55.19 11.43 -13.28
C GLN A 160 53.94 11.01 -12.49
N MET A 161 53.60 9.73 -12.61
CA MET A 161 52.54 9.08 -11.81
C MET A 161 53.06 8.89 -10.38
N ASP A 162 52.41 9.53 -9.43
CA ASP A 162 52.59 9.29 -8.00
C ASP A 162 52.05 7.86 -7.67
N PRO A 163 52.90 6.92 -7.15
CA PRO A 163 52.51 5.52 -6.92
C PRO A 163 51.45 5.34 -5.83
N SER A 164 51.01 6.39 -5.19
CA SER A 164 50.01 6.32 -4.10
C SER A 164 48.55 6.37 -4.56
N LEU A 165 48.28 6.46 -5.89
CA LEU A 165 46.90 6.60 -6.42
C LEU A 165 46.31 5.31 -7.01
N GLU A 166 47.08 4.20 -7.03
CA GLU A 166 46.61 2.95 -7.68
C GLU A 166 45.71 2.06 -6.82
N ASP A 167 45.53 2.37 -5.53
CA ASP A 167 44.85 1.47 -4.61
C ASP A 167 43.41 1.93 -4.22
N ASN A 168 42.84 2.93 -4.89
CA ASN A 168 41.52 3.51 -4.51
C ASN A 168 40.47 3.59 -5.64
N LYS A 169 40.58 2.80 -6.71
CA LYS A 169 39.45 2.54 -7.63
C LYS A 169 38.63 1.30 -7.22
N VAL A 170 38.55 1.00 -5.95
CA VAL A 170 37.46 0.22 -5.42
C VAL A 170 36.22 1.10 -5.56
N CYS A 171 35.21 0.66 -6.33
CA CYS A 171 33.88 1.28 -6.31
C CYS A 171 33.48 1.44 -4.85
N MET A 172 33.69 2.61 -4.29
CA MET A 172 33.14 2.98 -3.00
C MET A 172 31.62 3.04 -3.25
N ARG A 173 30.96 1.89 -3.06
CA ARG A 173 29.53 1.85 -2.83
C ARG A 173 29.27 2.88 -1.75
N GLU A 174 28.74 4.05 -2.13
CA GLU A 174 28.35 5.07 -1.14
C GLU A 174 27.55 4.32 -0.10
N ALA A 175 28.06 4.30 1.14
CA ALA A 175 27.43 3.58 2.25
C ALA A 175 25.98 3.97 2.24
N GLY A 176 25.09 3.01 1.97
CA GLY A 176 23.68 3.25 1.75
C GLY A 176 23.19 4.16 2.86
N THR A 177 22.77 5.36 2.51
CA THR A 177 22.34 6.33 3.50
C THR A 177 21.23 5.70 4.30
N ASN A 178 21.36 5.65 5.63
CA ASN A 178 20.35 5.09 6.54
C ASN A 178 18.99 5.85 6.49
N MET A 179 18.77 6.59 5.41
CA MET A 179 17.56 7.39 5.18
C MET A 179 16.29 6.56 5.03
N TRP A 180 16.39 5.27 4.71
CA TRP A 180 15.24 4.35 4.71
C TRP A 180 14.56 4.26 6.08
N ILE A 181 15.28 4.56 7.18
CA ILE A 181 14.73 4.60 8.54
C ILE A 181 13.62 5.66 8.65
N TYR A 182 13.74 6.80 7.96
CA TYR A 182 12.68 7.82 7.94
C TYR A 182 11.43 7.34 7.19
N VAL A 183 11.60 6.53 6.14
CA VAL A 183 10.48 5.88 5.45
C VAL A 183 9.79 4.88 6.38
N PHE A 184 10.56 4.07 7.10
CA PHE A 184 10.08 3.14 8.13
C PHE A 184 9.30 3.89 9.22
N LEU A 185 9.89 4.95 9.78
CA LEU A 185 9.26 5.76 10.83
C LEU A 185 7.99 6.46 10.33
N GLY A 186 8.03 7.03 9.13
CA GLY A 186 6.87 7.67 8.51
C GLY A 186 5.71 6.68 8.32
N ASN A 187 6.01 5.46 7.88
CA ASN A 187 4.98 4.42 7.71
C ASN A 187 4.46 3.91 9.05
N ALA A 188 5.31 3.78 10.09
CA ALA A 188 4.89 3.45 11.46
C ALA A 188 3.96 4.53 12.05
N LEU A 189 4.29 5.82 11.87
CA LEU A 189 3.45 6.95 12.29
C LEU A 189 2.08 6.91 11.59
N ARG A 190 2.03 6.53 10.31
CA ARG A 190 0.76 6.33 9.60
C ARG A 190 -0.07 5.22 10.27
N GLY A 191 0.56 4.10 10.65
CA GLY A 191 -0.11 3.00 11.37
C GLY A 191 -0.70 3.47 12.70
N ILE A 192 0.06 4.22 13.50
CA ILE A 192 -0.42 4.82 14.75
C ILE A 192 -1.62 5.74 14.50
N GLY A 193 -1.51 6.61 13.50
CA GLY A 193 -2.57 7.57 13.16
C GLY A 193 -3.85 6.91 12.64
N GLU A 194 -3.75 5.75 12.01
CA GLU A 194 -4.92 5.01 11.50
C GLU A 194 -5.77 4.39 12.61
N THR A 195 -5.16 4.04 13.73
CA THR A 195 -5.80 3.29 14.82
C THR A 195 -7.14 3.86 15.29
N PRO A 196 -7.33 5.18 15.50
CA PRO A 196 -8.61 5.74 15.96
C PRO A 196 -9.67 5.87 14.87
N VAL A 197 -9.31 5.90 13.59
CA VAL A 197 -10.22 6.33 12.52
C VAL A 197 -11.39 5.37 12.35
N THR A 198 -11.14 4.10 12.13
CA THR A 198 -12.17 3.11 11.83
C THR A 198 -13.00 2.73 13.06
N PRO A 199 -12.42 2.30 14.19
CA PRO A 199 -13.23 1.83 15.32
C PRO A 199 -14.04 2.96 15.97
N LEU A 200 -13.46 4.14 16.15
CA LEU A 200 -14.18 5.26 16.75
C LEU A 200 -15.20 5.87 15.76
N GLY A 201 -14.91 5.83 14.46
CA GLY A 201 -15.84 6.27 13.43
C GLY A 201 -17.09 5.41 13.37
N ILE A 202 -16.94 4.08 13.33
CA ILE A 202 -18.05 3.14 13.33
C ILE A 202 -18.84 3.26 14.64
N SER A 203 -18.16 3.30 15.79
CA SER A 203 -18.81 3.45 17.09
C SER A 203 -19.60 4.77 17.21
N TYR A 204 -19.13 5.86 16.60
CA TYR A 204 -19.88 7.13 16.58
C TYR A 204 -21.13 7.03 15.68
N ILE A 205 -21.06 6.32 14.55
CA ILE A 205 -22.23 6.08 13.71
C ILE A 205 -23.27 5.23 14.45
N ASP A 206 -22.84 4.14 15.11
CA ASP A 206 -23.76 3.25 15.83
C ASP A 206 -24.47 3.94 16.99
N ASP A 207 -23.77 4.85 17.70
CA ASP A 207 -24.33 5.57 18.84
C ASP A 207 -25.34 6.67 18.44
N PHE A 208 -25.18 7.28 17.25
CA PHE A 208 -25.97 8.45 16.84
C PHE A 208 -26.86 8.24 15.62
N ALA A 209 -26.70 7.15 14.87
CA ALA A 209 -27.60 6.78 13.80
C ALA A 209 -28.81 6.01 14.33
N LYS A 210 -29.95 6.14 13.65
CA LYS A 210 -31.09 5.26 13.91
C LYS A 210 -30.67 3.81 13.60
N PRO A 211 -31.05 2.81 14.43
CA PRO A 211 -30.66 1.40 14.25
C PRO A 211 -30.98 0.85 12.85
N GLU A 212 -32.05 1.35 12.24
CA GLU A 212 -32.47 0.97 10.88
C GLU A 212 -31.50 1.48 9.80
N ASN A 213 -30.86 2.63 9.99
CA ASN A 213 -30.02 3.32 9.02
C ASN A 213 -28.51 3.08 9.23
N SER A 214 -28.08 2.66 10.43
CA SER A 214 -26.67 2.41 10.74
C SER A 214 -26.01 1.44 9.75
N PRO A 215 -26.60 0.30 9.39
CA PRO A 215 -26.01 -0.62 8.41
C PRO A 215 -25.82 -0.01 7.03
N PHE A 216 -26.75 0.85 6.61
CA PHE A 216 -26.64 1.56 5.33
C PHE A 216 -25.46 2.55 5.32
N TYR A 217 -25.29 3.33 6.37
CA TYR A 217 -24.18 4.27 6.49
C TYR A 217 -22.82 3.56 6.52
N ILE A 218 -22.72 2.44 7.24
CA ILE A 218 -21.51 1.63 7.28
C ILE A 218 -21.22 1.02 5.88
N ALA A 219 -22.24 0.56 5.17
CA ALA A 219 -22.08 0.05 3.81
C ALA A 219 -21.56 1.13 2.85
N CYS A 220 -22.11 2.35 2.91
CA CYS A 220 -21.62 3.50 2.14
C CYS A 220 -20.14 3.80 2.46
N LEU A 221 -19.78 3.83 3.75
CA LEU A 221 -18.42 4.04 4.21
C LEU A 221 -17.46 3.00 3.61
N GLN A 222 -17.82 1.73 3.69
CA GLN A 222 -17.02 0.64 3.16
C GLN A 222 -16.86 0.74 1.63
N THR A 223 -17.94 1.04 0.92
CA THR A 223 -17.91 1.19 -0.54
C THR A 223 -16.94 2.29 -0.98
N ILE A 224 -16.98 3.45 -0.32
CA ILE A 224 -16.07 4.56 -0.61
C ILE A 224 -14.63 4.19 -0.25
N SER A 225 -14.43 3.44 0.84
CA SER A 225 -13.09 2.94 1.22
C SER A 225 -12.48 2.03 0.15
N PHE A 226 -13.28 1.25 -0.58
CA PHE A 226 -12.79 0.43 -1.70
C PHE A 226 -12.35 1.23 -2.94
N LEU A 227 -12.78 2.48 -3.09
CA LEU A 227 -12.27 3.34 -4.17
C LEU A 227 -10.82 3.78 -3.89
N GLY A 228 -10.44 3.90 -2.60
CA GLY A 228 -9.10 4.30 -2.21
C GLY A 228 -7.97 3.49 -2.86
N PRO A 229 -7.99 2.15 -2.76
CA PRO A 229 -7.01 1.28 -3.39
C PRO A 229 -6.90 1.44 -4.89
N MET A 230 -8.01 1.62 -5.59
CA MET A 230 -8.01 1.86 -7.03
C MET A 230 -7.24 3.14 -7.39
N PHE A 231 -7.60 4.24 -6.74
CA PHE A 231 -6.90 5.52 -6.96
C PHE A 231 -5.45 5.49 -6.47
N GLY A 232 -5.13 4.73 -5.41
CA GLY A 232 -3.77 4.54 -4.93
C GLY A 232 -2.86 3.88 -5.97
N PHE A 233 -3.32 2.82 -6.63
CA PHE A 233 -2.58 2.18 -7.72
C PHE A 233 -2.50 3.05 -8.99
N LEU A 234 -3.56 3.80 -9.31
CA LEU A 234 -3.53 4.75 -10.44
C LEU A 234 -2.51 5.87 -10.20
N LEU A 235 -2.50 6.44 -8.99
CA LEU A 235 -1.51 7.42 -8.59
C LEU A 235 -0.10 6.84 -8.63
N GLY A 236 0.09 5.61 -8.14
CA GLY A 236 1.35 4.89 -8.22
C GLY A 236 1.80 4.63 -9.65
N SER A 237 0.88 4.28 -10.54
CA SER A 237 1.15 4.14 -11.97
C SER A 237 1.65 5.45 -12.58
N TYR A 238 0.98 6.55 -12.28
CA TYR A 238 1.37 7.87 -12.78
C TYR A 238 2.75 8.29 -12.26
N CYS A 239 2.97 8.20 -10.96
CA CYS A 239 4.26 8.56 -10.35
C CYS A 239 5.42 7.67 -10.82
N ALA A 240 5.18 6.37 -11.03
CA ALA A 240 6.21 5.45 -11.52
C ALA A 240 6.61 5.71 -12.98
N LYS A 241 5.79 6.40 -13.77
CA LYS A 241 6.11 6.81 -15.13
C LYS A 241 7.03 8.03 -15.18
N LEU A 242 6.95 8.90 -14.18
CA LEU A 242 7.76 10.08 -14.06
C LEU A 242 9.12 9.72 -13.44
N TYR A 243 10.19 10.32 -13.92
CA TYR A 243 11.53 10.11 -13.36
C TYR A 243 11.64 10.71 -11.95
N VAL A 244 12.45 10.08 -11.07
CA VAL A 244 12.55 10.47 -9.65
C VAL A 244 12.95 11.90 -9.44
N ASP A 245 13.91 12.43 -10.22
CA ASP A 245 14.42 13.80 -10.16
C ASP A 245 13.79 14.71 -11.21
N ILE A 246 12.51 14.49 -11.54
CA ILE A 246 11.77 15.32 -12.48
C ILE A 246 11.81 16.81 -12.07
N GLY A 247 12.09 17.68 -13.03
CA GLY A 247 12.23 19.12 -12.81
C GLY A 247 13.66 19.57 -12.46
N TYR A 248 14.58 18.65 -12.14
CA TYR A 248 15.99 18.93 -11.85
C TYR A 248 16.95 18.38 -12.90
N VAL A 249 16.49 17.42 -13.69
CA VAL A 249 17.29 16.74 -14.72
C VAL A 249 16.59 16.87 -16.06
N ASP A 250 17.38 17.15 -17.12
CA ASP A 250 16.87 17.11 -18.48
C ASP A 250 16.52 15.67 -18.86
N MET A 251 15.26 15.46 -19.23
CA MET A 251 14.73 14.13 -19.57
C MET A 251 15.33 13.55 -20.86
N GLU A 252 15.96 14.39 -21.69
CA GLU A 252 16.65 13.92 -22.89
C GLU A 252 18.01 13.31 -22.55
N SER A 253 18.63 13.74 -21.45
CA SER A 253 19.91 13.20 -20.96
C SER A 253 19.76 11.87 -20.25
N VAL A 254 18.54 11.47 -19.84
CA VAL A 254 18.29 10.20 -19.14
C VAL A 254 18.37 9.04 -20.13
N THR A 255 19.32 8.13 -19.91
CA THR A 255 19.61 6.99 -20.78
C THR A 255 18.72 5.78 -20.53
N ILE A 256 18.14 5.66 -19.33
CA ILE A 256 17.28 4.56 -18.93
C ILE A 256 15.81 4.81 -19.24
N THR A 257 15.04 3.72 -19.40
CA THR A 257 13.60 3.75 -19.69
C THR A 257 12.80 3.18 -18.50
N PRO A 258 11.48 3.46 -18.42
CA PRO A 258 10.64 2.87 -17.35
C PRO A 258 10.58 1.34 -17.30
N LYS A 259 11.13 0.64 -18.28
CA LYS A 259 11.28 -0.82 -18.30
C LYS A 259 12.62 -1.29 -17.74
N ASP A 260 13.58 -0.40 -17.60
CA ASP A 260 14.90 -0.71 -17.05
C ASP A 260 14.80 -1.02 -15.56
N ALA A 261 15.57 -2.01 -15.09
CA ALA A 261 15.63 -2.37 -13.68
C ALA A 261 16.17 -1.23 -12.79
N ARG A 262 16.99 -0.34 -13.35
CA ARG A 262 17.55 0.85 -12.67
C ARG A 262 16.59 2.03 -12.63
N TRP A 263 15.44 1.97 -13.33
CA TRP A 263 14.47 3.07 -13.33
C TRP A 263 13.86 3.27 -11.96
N VAL A 264 13.93 4.49 -11.44
CA VAL A 264 13.24 4.92 -10.24
C VAL A 264 12.24 6.02 -10.61
N GLY A 265 10.96 5.76 -10.32
CA GLY A 265 9.89 6.73 -10.53
C GLY A 265 9.81 7.77 -9.41
N ALA A 266 9.05 8.84 -9.63
CA ALA A 266 8.82 9.94 -8.68
C ALA A 266 7.92 9.49 -7.49
N TRP A 267 8.36 8.47 -6.76
CA TRP A 267 7.63 7.84 -5.65
C TRP A 267 7.25 8.81 -4.52
N TRP A 268 8.05 9.84 -4.28
CA TRP A 268 7.83 10.85 -3.25
C TRP A 268 6.58 11.70 -3.49
N MET A 269 6.24 11.94 -4.77
CA MET A 269 5.14 12.82 -5.16
C MET A 269 3.78 12.33 -4.64
N GLY A 270 3.50 11.04 -4.72
CA GLY A 270 2.24 10.48 -4.25
C GLY A 270 2.11 10.49 -2.73
N PHE A 271 3.23 10.45 -1.97
CA PHE A 271 3.19 10.65 -0.52
C PHE A 271 2.84 12.09 -0.17
N MET A 272 3.30 13.08 -0.95
CA MET A 272 2.90 14.49 -0.79
C MET A 272 1.40 14.67 -1.04
N VAL A 273 0.87 14.08 -2.12
CA VAL A 273 -0.58 14.08 -2.41
C VAL A 273 -1.36 13.38 -1.28
N SER A 274 -0.90 12.22 -0.83
CA SER A 274 -1.53 11.47 0.27
C SER A 274 -1.54 12.28 1.56
N SER A 275 -0.44 12.95 1.89
CA SER A 275 -0.33 13.82 3.06
C SER A 275 -1.32 14.97 2.99
N ALA A 276 -1.44 15.65 1.85
CA ALA A 276 -2.39 16.74 1.65
C ALA A 276 -3.85 16.27 1.82
N LEU A 277 -4.21 15.11 1.23
CA LEU A 277 -5.55 14.53 1.37
C LEU A 277 -5.87 14.14 2.82
N GLN A 278 -4.91 13.55 3.53
CA GLN A 278 -5.06 13.17 4.93
C GLN A 278 -5.17 14.40 5.84
N LEU A 279 -4.40 15.45 5.58
CA LEU A 279 -4.49 16.71 6.30
C LEU A 279 -5.86 17.37 6.09
N MET A 280 -6.34 17.45 4.84
CA MET A 280 -7.68 17.97 4.54
C MET A 280 -8.77 17.14 5.21
N SER A 281 -8.60 15.82 5.32
CA SER A 281 -9.57 14.94 5.98
C SER A 281 -9.65 15.16 7.49
N SER A 282 -8.59 15.70 8.13
CA SER A 282 -8.57 15.96 9.57
C SER A 282 -9.43 17.18 9.97
N ILE A 283 -9.53 18.18 9.07
CA ILE A 283 -10.13 19.48 9.36
C ILE A 283 -11.60 19.37 9.80
N PRO A 284 -12.50 18.67 9.09
CA PRO A 284 -13.91 18.59 9.47
C PRO A 284 -14.13 18.03 10.88
N PHE A 285 -13.29 17.10 11.33
CA PHE A 285 -13.43 16.46 12.65
C PHE A 285 -13.09 17.39 13.82
N LEU A 286 -12.32 18.45 13.61
CA LEU A 286 -12.02 19.44 14.64
C LEU A 286 -13.26 20.23 15.06
N PHE A 287 -14.20 20.45 14.12
CA PHE A 287 -15.41 21.24 14.35
C PHE A 287 -16.63 20.40 14.76
N LEU A 288 -16.51 19.06 14.73
CA LEU A 288 -17.62 18.18 15.06
C LEU A 288 -17.79 18.03 16.57
N PRO A 289 -19.05 18.06 17.09
CA PRO A 289 -19.34 17.95 18.51
C PRO A 289 -19.05 16.56 19.06
N ARG A 290 -18.81 16.48 20.37
CA ARG A 290 -18.58 15.22 21.08
C ARG A 290 -19.78 14.31 21.05
N SER A 291 -20.98 14.86 21.23
CA SER A 291 -22.27 14.17 21.26
C SER A 291 -23.32 14.96 20.49
N LEU A 292 -24.30 14.27 19.93
CA LEU A 292 -25.43 14.87 19.24
C LEU A 292 -26.65 14.94 20.18
N PRO A 293 -27.42 16.05 20.21
CA PRO A 293 -28.48 16.28 21.18
C PRO A 293 -29.63 15.27 21.20
N ALA A 294 -29.83 14.51 20.13
CA ALA A 294 -30.95 13.57 20.01
C ALA A 294 -30.90 12.37 20.97
N GLN A 295 -29.76 12.08 21.61
CA GLN A 295 -29.64 10.97 22.56
C GLN A 295 -29.80 11.37 24.03
N GLU A 296 -29.72 12.65 24.36
CA GLU A 296 -29.97 13.09 25.74
C GLU A 296 -31.46 13.01 26.10
N GLU A 297 -32.37 13.24 25.15
CA GLU A 297 -33.81 13.09 25.37
C GLU A 297 -34.23 11.64 25.61
N ASP A 298 -33.65 10.65 24.92
CA ASP A 298 -33.98 9.24 25.11
C ASP A 298 -33.38 8.66 26.39
N LYS A 299 -32.21 9.12 26.82
CA LYS A 299 -31.65 8.74 28.12
C LYS A 299 -32.45 9.31 29.28
N ASN A 300 -32.96 10.53 29.16
CA ASN A 300 -33.80 11.14 30.19
C ASN A 300 -35.20 10.49 30.22
N LYS A 301 -35.74 10.00 29.11
CA LYS A 301 -36.98 9.23 29.07
C LYS A 301 -36.82 7.82 29.69
N LEU A 302 -35.65 7.19 29.55
CA LEU A 302 -35.39 5.87 30.11
C LEU A 302 -35.13 5.92 31.63
N THR A 303 -34.68 7.06 32.15
CA THR A 303 -34.50 7.31 33.62
C THR A 303 -35.79 7.71 34.30
N THR A 304 -36.84 8.12 33.55
CA THR A 304 -38.13 8.58 34.06
C THR A 304 -39.22 7.52 33.97
N ALA A 305 -38.93 6.28 33.56
CA ALA A 305 -39.89 5.17 33.66
C ALA A 305 -40.12 4.78 35.10
N PRO A 306 -41.38 4.72 35.59
CA PRO A 306 -41.66 4.43 37.01
C PRO A 306 -41.20 3.00 37.34
N LYS A 307 -40.32 2.89 38.33
CA LYS A 307 -39.99 1.60 38.97
C LYS A 307 -41.27 1.04 39.59
N ILE A 308 -41.76 -0.05 39.03
CA ILE A 308 -42.75 -0.90 39.70
C ILE A 308 -42.07 -1.40 40.97
N GLN A 309 -42.57 -0.96 42.12
CA GLN A 309 -42.19 -1.46 43.42
C GLN A 309 -42.71 -2.87 43.57
N ASP A 310 -41.81 -3.84 43.57
CA ASP A 310 -42.05 -5.10 44.22
C ASP A 310 -41.33 -5.09 45.56
N GLY A 311 -42.16 -5.07 46.59
CA GLY A 311 -41.67 -4.95 47.96
C GLY A 311 -41.11 -6.26 48.49
N ARG A 312 -39.87 -6.24 48.91
CA ARG A 312 -39.38 -7.02 50.07
C ARG A 312 -38.16 -6.35 50.71
N ASN A 313 -38.38 -6.07 51.95
CA ASN A 313 -37.39 -5.55 52.92
C ASN A 313 -36.11 -6.37 52.95
N SER A 314 -34.99 -5.69 52.95
CA SER A 314 -33.90 -5.92 53.88
C SER A 314 -32.96 -4.72 53.86
N GLY A 315 -32.71 -4.20 55.03
CA GLY A 315 -32.08 -2.93 55.27
C GLY A 315 -30.56 -2.87 55.05
N LEU A 316 -30.15 -1.70 55.25
CA LEU A 316 -28.83 -1.15 55.61
C LEU A 316 -27.94 -0.66 54.45
N ASN A 317 -27.94 0.64 54.43
CA ASN A 317 -26.76 1.50 54.48
C ASN A 317 -25.89 1.72 53.22
N ASN A 318 -25.96 2.92 52.88
CA ASN A 318 -24.88 3.90 52.79
C ASN A 318 -24.50 4.43 51.40
N ASN A 319 -24.74 5.69 51.30
CA ASN A 319 -24.11 6.67 50.42
C ASN A 319 -22.71 6.28 49.95
N ASN A 320 -22.54 6.27 48.64
CA ASN A 320 -21.43 7.02 48.04
C ASN A 320 -21.56 6.95 46.54
N ASN A 321 -22.08 8.01 45.91
CA ASN A 321 -21.85 8.34 44.51
C ASN A 321 -20.37 8.69 44.35
N ILE A 322 -19.53 7.66 44.22
CA ILE A 322 -18.16 7.82 43.74
C ILE A 322 -18.19 7.30 42.30
N SER A 323 -18.07 8.20 41.35
CA SER A 323 -17.73 7.88 40.00
C SER A 323 -16.35 7.19 40.03
N HIS A 324 -16.35 5.87 40.22
CA HIS A 324 -15.13 5.09 40.07
C HIS A 324 -14.69 5.15 38.58
N ASN A 325 -13.71 6.01 38.30
CA ASN A 325 -12.86 5.81 37.12
C ASN A 325 -12.21 4.44 37.30
N PRO A 326 -12.59 3.44 36.49
CA PRO A 326 -12.00 2.11 36.62
C PRO A 326 -10.50 2.23 36.35
N LYS A 327 -9.69 1.81 37.33
CA LYS A 327 -8.23 1.81 37.23
C LYS A 327 -7.84 0.89 36.05
N LEU A 328 -6.80 1.25 35.32
CA LEU A 328 -6.25 0.49 34.18
C LEU A 328 -6.04 -1.00 34.51
N THR A 329 -5.69 -1.28 35.79
CA THR A 329 -5.51 -2.63 36.33
C THR A 329 -6.80 -3.46 36.41
N ASP A 330 -7.97 -2.85 36.66
CA ASP A 330 -9.24 -3.60 36.78
C ASP A 330 -9.79 -3.99 35.37
N ILE A 331 -9.43 -3.22 34.38
CA ILE A 331 -9.79 -3.49 32.98
C ILE A 331 -8.89 -4.57 32.39
N ALA A 332 -7.60 -4.53 32.69
CA ALA A 332 -6.67 -5.61 32.31
C ALA A 332 -7.09 -6.95 32.94
N LYS A 333 -7.59 -6.91 34.19
CA LYS A 333 -8.12 -8.12 34.87
C LYS A 333 -9.37 -8.68 34.21
N GLY A 334 -10.24 -7.84 33.62
CA GLY A 334 -11.44 -8.29 32.89
C GLY A 334 -11.16 -8.74 31.45
N PHE A 335 -10.16 -8.15 30.81
CA PHE A 335 -9.81 -8.45 29.42
C PHE A 335 -9.18 -9.85 29.25
N LEU A 336 -8.22 -10.19 30.11
CA LEU A 336 -7.50 -11.46 30.03
C LEU A 336 -8.39 -12.71 30.15
N PRO A 337 -9.34 -12.79 31.12
CA PRO A 337 -10.30 -13.88 31.23
C PRO A 337 -11.22 -13.99 29.99
N SER A 338 -11.70 -12.86 29.48
CA SER A 338 -12.55 -12.84 28.28
C SER A 338 -11.79 -13.32 27.04
N LEU A 339 -10.55 -12.89 26.88
CA LEU A 339 -9.66 -13.35 25.80
C LEU A 339 -9.38 -14.85 25.92
N LYS A 340 -9.07 -15.34 27.13
CA LYS A 340 -8.83 -16.77 27.41
C LYS A 340 -10.07 -17.62 27.09
N ARG A 341 -11.27 -17.14 27.44
CA ARG A 341 -12.53 -17.82 27.09
C ARG A 341 -12.75 -17.87 25.59
N LEU A 342 -12.51 -16.76 24.89
CA LEU A 342 -12.69 -16.66 23.45
C LEU A 342 -11.72 -17.60 22.69
N LEU A 343 -10.43 -17.55 23.04
CA LEU A 343 -9.40 -18.40 22.46
C LEU A 343 -9.55 -19.88 22.84
N GLY A 344 -10.16 -20.16 24.01
CA GLY A 344 -10.48 -21.52 24.44
C GLY A 344 -11.61 -22.20 23.65
N THR A 345 -12.33 -21.46 22.80
CA THR A 345 -13.37 -22.03 21.92
C THR A 345 -12.72 -22.57 20.65
N PRO A 346 -12.71 -23.91 20.40
CA PRO A 346 -11.91 -24.50 19.31
C PRO A 346 -12.35 -24.02 17.93
N VAL A 347 -13.64 -23.80 17.72
CA VAL A 347 -14.17 -23.29 16.44
C VAL A 347 -13.64 -21.88 16.15
N TYR A 348 -13.68 -20.99 17.14
CA TYR A 348 -13.17 -19.63 17.00
C TYR A 348 -11.65 -19.61 16.77
N PHE A 349 -10.91 -20.43 17.52
CA PHE A 349 -9.47 -20.55 17.40
C PHE A 349 -9.04 -21.01 15.98
N LEU A 350 -9.70 -22.05 15.45
CA LEU A 350 -9.42 -22.54 14.10
C LEU A 350 -9.77 -21.51 13.01
N LEU A 351 -10.90 -20.80 13.16
CA LEU A 351 -11.26 -19.70 12.25
C LEU A 351 -10.26 -18.56 12.31
N LEU A 352 -9.75 -18.23 13.49
CA LEU A 352 -8.73 -17.21 13.68
C LEU A 352 -7.42 -17.61 12.99
N CYS A 353 -6.93 -18.83 13.23
CA CYS A 353 -5.72 -19.34 12.58
C CYS A 353 -5.85 -19.35 11.04
N GLY A 354 -6.98 -19.83 10.52
CA GLY A 354 -7.26 -19.82 9.09
C GLY A 354 -7.31 -18.40 8.50
N SER A 355 -7.88 -17.45 9.24
CA SER A 355 -7.92 -16.04 8.84
C SER A 355 -6.53 -15.42 8.81
N ILE A 356 -5.68 -15.69 9.81
CA ILE A 356 -4.30 -15.20 9.86
C ILE A 356 -3.52 -15.68 8.63
N LEU A 357 -3.58 -16.96 8.31
CA LEU A 357 -2.90 -17.53 7.13
C LEU A 357 -3.42 -16.91 5.83
N LYS A 358 -4.75 -16.77 5.70
CA LYS A 358 -5.38 -16.18 4.51
C LYS A 358 -4.99 -14.71 4.31
N PHE A 359 -5.04 -13.89 5.35
CA PHE A 359 -4.68 -12.47 5.26
C PHE A 359 -3.18 -12.27 5.02
N ASN A 360 -2.32 -13.07 5.66
CA ASN A 360 -0.88 -13.01 5.42
C ASN A 360 -0.53 -13.30 3.95
N SER A 361 -1.12 -14.36 3.39
CA SER A 361 -0.98 -14.69 1.97
C SER A 361 -1.48 -13.57 1.05
N LEU A 362 -2.65 -12.98 1.35
CA LEU A 362 -3.25 -11.91 0.56
C LEU A 362 -2.40 -10.64 0.58
N ILE A 363 -1.92 -10.23 1.76
CA ILE A 363 -1.08 -9.04 1.91
C ILE A 363 0.23 -9.22 1.12
N GLY A 364 0.91 -10.38 1.27
CA GLY A 364 2.13 -10.68 0.52
C GLY A 364 1.91 -10.63 -0.98
N LEU A 365 0.80 -11.21 -1.47
CA LEU A 365 0.44 -11.15 -2.88
C LEU A 365 0.25 -9.71 -3.37
N PHE A 366 -0.48 -8.88 -2.63
CA PHE A 366 -0.71 -7.48 -3.02
C PHE A 366 0.58 -6.65 -3.01
N THR A 367 1.43 -6.85 -2.02
CA THR A 367 2.68 -6.09 -1.87
C THR A 367 3.66 -6.39 -3.01
N PHE A 368 3.81 -7.67 -3.37
CA PHE A 368 4.85 -8.09 -4.32
C PHE A 368 4.34 -8.37 -5.74
N LYS A 369 3.03 -8.24 -5.98
CA LYS A 369 2.44 -8.53 -7.30
C LYS A 369 2.99 -7.64 -8.42
N ALA A 370 3.14 -6.34 -8.18
CA ALA A 370 3.71 -5.43 -9.16
C ALA A 370 5.15 -5.81 -9.49
N LYS A 371 5.98 -6.09 -8.46
CA LYS A 371 7.36 -6.56 -8.62
C LYS A 371 7.44 -7.86 -9.42
N TYR A 372 6.55 -8.82 -9.14
CA TYR A 372 6.49 -10.07 -9.90
C TYR A 372 6.17 -9.83 -11.38
N MET A 373 5.22 -8.92 -11.69
CA MET A 373 4.89 -8.56 -13.07
C MET A 373 6.04 -7.86 -13.79
N GLU A 374 6.83 -7.05 -13.07
CA GLU A 374 8.01 -6.41 -13.62
C GLU A 374 9.09 -7.44 -13.97
N GLN A 375 9.42 -8.31 -13.02
CA GLN A 375 10.55 -9.24 -13.17
C GLN A 375 10.23 -10.43 -14.09
N GLN A 376 9.03 -11.02 -13.96
CA GLN A 376 8.69 -12.23 -14.72
C GLN A 376 8.23 -11.93 -16.14
N PHE A 377 7.56 -10.78 -16.35
CA PHE A 377 6.95 -10.44 -17.66
C PHE A 377 7.54 -9.19 -18.30
N GLY A 378 8.59 -8.58 -17.71
CA GLY A 378 9.22 -7.38 -18.25
C GLY A 378 8.28 -6.17 -18.34
N GLN A 379 7.26 -6.10 -17.50
CA GLN A 379 6.35 -4.96 -17.48
C GLN A 379 6.98 -3.79 -16.73
N SER A 380 6.67 -2.56 -17.14
CA SER A 380 7.05 -1.40 -16.31
C SER A 380 6.20 -1.34 -15.04
N ALA A 381 6.76 -0.81 -13.94
CA ALA A 381 6.03 -0.59 -12.69
C ALA A 381 4.74 0.19 -12.90
N SER A 382 4.79 1.21 -13.76
CA SER A 382 3.61 2.00 -14.14
C SER A 382 2.51 1.14 -14.73
N ARG A 383 2.83 0.29 -15.72
CA ARG A 383 1.85 -0.57 -16.38
C ARG A 383 1.32 -1.65 -15.45
N ALA A 384 2.17 -2.24 -14.61
CA ALA A 384 1.77 -3.22 -13.60
C ALA A 384 0.76 -2.62 -12.62
N ASN A 385 1.06 -1.46 -12.05
CA ASN A 385 0.17 -0.76 -11.12
C ASN A 385 -1.15 -0.34 -11.79
N PHE A 386 -1.11 0.14 -13.03
CA PHE A 386 -2.31 0.50 -13.80
C PHE A 386 -3.24 -0.71 -13.97
N LEU A 387 -2.70 -1.86 -14.39
CA LEU A 387 -3.50 -3.07 -14.61
C LEU A 387 -4.09 -3.62 -13.30
N ILE A 388 -3.34 -3.58 -12.21
CA ILE A 388 -3.87 -3.95 -10.88
C ILE A 388 -5.03 -3.03 -10.49
N GLY A 389 -4.84 -1.71 -10.64
CA GLY A 389 -5.85 -0.72 -10.27
C GLY A 389 -7.14 -0.80 -11.09
N VAL A 390 -7.03 -1.02 -12.40
CA VAL A 390 -8.18 -0.97 -13.33
C VAL A 390 -8.85 -2.34 -13.50
N LEU A 391 -8.09 -3.43 -13.50
CA LEU A 391 -8.67 -4.76 -13.76
C LEU A 391 -8.98 -5.51 -12.47
N ASN A 392 -8.02 -5.64 -11.55
CA ASN A 392 -8.21 -6.50 -10.39
C ASN A 392 -9.13 -5.89 -9.34
N LEU A 393 -8.94 -4.61 -8.98
CA LEU A 393 -9.66 -4.00 -7.86
C LEU A 393 -11.16 -3.80 -8.12
N PRO A 394 -11.62 -3.33 -9.29
CA PRO A 394 -13.05 -3.24 -9.58
C PRO A 394 -13.74 -4.61 -9.54
N VAL A 395 -13.06 -5.64 -10.07
CA VAL A 395 -13.59 -7.01 -10.08
C VAL A 395 -13.72 -7.58 -8.67
N VAL A 396 -12.76 -7.29 -7.78
CA VAL A 396 -12.84 -7.64 -6.35
C VAL A 396 -14.03 -6.93 -5.69
N ALA A 397 -14.24 -5.65 -5.95
CA ALA A 397 -15.38 -4.90 -5.40
C ALA A 397 -16.72 -5.49 -5.84
N VAL A 398 -16.86 -5.82 -7.14
CA VAL A 398 -18.05 -6.50 -7.70
C VAL A 398 -18.25 -7.87 -7.04
N GLY A 399 -17.19 -8.65 -6.85
CA GLY A 399 -17.26 -9.96 -6.20
C GLY A 399 -17.74 -9.88 -4.76
N ILE A 400 -17.23 -8.93 -3.96
CA ILE A 400 -17.68 -8.70 -2.57
C ILE A 400 -19.17 -8.34 -2.54
N PHE A 401 -19.59 -7.44 -3.42
CA PHE A 401 -21.00 -7.03 -3.54
C PHE A 401 -21.90 -8.21 -3.90
N LEU A 402 -21.53 -8.99 -4.91
CA LEU A 402 -22.27 -10.17 -5.33
C LEU A 402 -22.31 -11.25 -4.23
N GLY A 403 -21.21 -11.47 -3.51
CA GLY A 403 -21.18 -12.38 -2.35
C GLY A 403 -22.17 -11.99 -1.27
N GLY A 404 -22.26 -10.69 -0.95
CA GLY A 404 -23.27 -10.14 -0.04
C GLY A 404 -24.71 -10.29 -0.56
N LEU A 405 -24.92 -10.04 -1.86
CA LEU A 405 -26.22 -10.17 -2.53
C LEU A 405 -26.69 -11.65 -2.53
N LEU A 406 -25.79 -12.60 -2.82
CA LEU A 406 -26.08 -14.03 -2.76
C LEU A 406 -26.55 -14.44 -1.36
N MET A 407 -25.87 -14.00 -0.31
CA MET A 407 -26.28 -14.27 1.07
C MET A 407 -27.70 -13.74 1.37
N LYS A 408 -27.98 -12.50 0.95
CA LYS A 408 -29.29 -11.88 1.15
C LYS A 408 -30.38 -12.59 0.35
N ARG A 409 -30.13 -12.86 -0.94
CA ARG A 409 -31.12 -13.42 -1.87
C ARG A 409 -31.54 -14.83 -1.51
N TYR A 410 -30.56 -15.66 -1.13
CA TYR A 410 -30.77 -17.06 -0.79
C TYR A 410 -30.94 -17.33 0.71
N LYS A 411 -30.92 -16.27 1.55
CA LYS A 411 -31.03 -16.37 3.02
C LYS A 411 -30.14 -17.48 3.60
N LEU A 412 -28.85 -17.50 3.16
CA LEU A 412 -27.92 -18.55 3.49
C LEU A 412 -27.74 -18.69 5.01
N SER A 413 -27.79 -19.94 5.50
CA SER A 413 -27.44 -20.29 6.88
C SER A 413 -25.94 -20.05 7.14
N VAL A 414 -25.53 -20.12 8.42
CA VAL A 414 -24.09 -20.00 8.79
C VAL A 414 -23.27 -21.10 8.12
N VAL A 415 -23.81 -22.33 8.11
CA VAL A 415 -23.17 -23.52 7.51
C VAL A 415 -23.02 -23.34 5.99
N SER A 416 -24.11 -22.95 5.31
CA SER A 416 -24.06 -22.73 3.85
C SER A 416 -23.15 -21.55 3.49
N GLY A 417 -23.07 -20.51 4.33
CA GLY A 417 -22.12 -19.41 4.18
C GLY A 417 -20.66 -19.88 4.31
N ALA A 418 -20.38 -20.77 5.27
CA ALA A 418 -19.06 -21.37 5.46
C ALA A 418 -18.65 -22.25 4.26
N GLN A 419 -19.60 -23.09 3.77
CA GLN A 419 -19.38 -23.93 2.58
C GLN A 419 -19.10 -23.08 1.34
N LEU A 420 -19.84 -22.00 1.13
CA LEU A 420 -19.61 -21.07 0.02
C LEU A 420 -18.23 -20.40 0.12
N SER A 421 -17.85 -19.91 1.31
CA SER A 421 -16.54 -19.31 1.53
C SER A 421 -15.39 -20.31 1.31
N PHE A 422 -15.58 -21.57 1.72
CA PHE A 422 -14.62 -22.63 1.47
C PHE A 422 -14.50 -22.94 -0.03
N ALA A 423 -15.62 -23.18 -0.71
CA ALA A 423 -15.64 -23.51 -2.14
C ALA A 423 -14.99 -22.42 -3.00
N THR A 424 -15.32 -21.15 -2.75
CA THR A 424 -14.73 -20.03 -3.48
C THR A 424 -13.23 -19.87 -3.19
N SER A 425 -12.79 -20.02 -1.94
CA SER A 425 -11.39 -19.96 -1.57
C SER A 425 -10.59 -21.11 -2.17
N PHE A 426 -11.14 -22.33 -2.17
CA PHE A 426 -10.51 -23.51 -2.74
C PHE A 426 -10.38 -23.40 -4.28
N THR A 427 -11.44 -22.96 -4.96
CA THR A 427 -11.40 -22.72 -6.41
C THR A 427 -10.40 -21.64 -6.78
N ALA A 428 -10.35 -20.54 -6.01
CA ALA A 428 -9.36 -19.47 -6.21
C ALA A 428 -7.93 -19.98 -6.01
N TYR A 429 -7.71 -20.87 -5.05
CA TYR A 429 -6.41 -21.53 -4.84
C TYR A 429 -5.99 -22.38 -6.04
N LEU A 430 -6.90 -23.20 -6.59
CA LEU A 430 -6.62 -23.98 -7.79
C LEU A 430 -6.26 -23.08 -9.00
N LEU A 431 -6.98 -21.98 -9.17
CA LEU A 431 -6.66 -20.99 -10.20
C LEU A 431 -5.29 -20.34 -9.97
N LEU A 432 -4.91 -20.11 -8.71
CA LEU A 432 -3.59 -19.58 -8.36
C LEU A 432 -2.48 -20.57 -8.74
N LEU A 433 -2.71 -21.87 -8.55
CA LEU A 433 -1.78 -22.91 -9.01
C LEU A 433 -1.62 -22.93 -10.54
N LEU A 434 -2.68 -22.65 -11.29
CA LEU A 434 -2.59 -22.54 -12.75
C LEU A 434 -1.67 -21.38 -13.21
N GLN A 435 -1.48 -20.35 -12.39
CA GLN A 435 -0.53 -19.27 -12.71
C GLN A 435 0.92 -19.73 -12.76
N PHE A 436 1.29 -20.83 -12.10
CA PHE A 436 2.64 -21.39 -12.23
C PHE A 436 2.95 -21.87 -13.67
N GLY A 437 1.93 -22.21 -14.45
CA GLY A 437 2.08 -22.56 -15.85
C GLY A 437 2.25 -21.36 -16.79
N THR A 438 1.96 -20.13 -16.31
CA THR A 438 2.04 -18.92 -17.13
C THR A 438 3.37 -18.21 -16.87
N LYS A 439 4.46 -18.80 -17.37
CA LYS A 439 5.82 -18.24 -17.25
C LYS A 439 6.28 -17.65 -18.58
N CYS A 440 7.22 -16.71 -18.50
CA CYS A 440 8.06 -16.33 -19.62
C CYS A 440 9.44 -16.94 -19.42
N ASP A 441 10.06 -17.31 -20.52
CA ASP A 441 11.45 -17.70 -20.50
C ASP A 441 12.32 -16.50 -20.13
N ASN A 442 13.41 -16.76 -19.44
CA ASN A 442 14.37 -15.72 -19.08
C ASN A 442 14.97 -15.13 -20.36
N ILE A 443 15.24 -13.83 -20.33
CA ILE A 443 15.96 -13.15 -21.41
C ILE A 443 17.35 -13.79 -21.51
N PRO A 444 17.82 -14.18 -22.71
CA PRO A 444 19.16 -14.68 -22.90
C PRO A 444 20.16 -13.56 -22.64
N VAL A 445 21.03 -13.77 -21.64
CA VAL A 445 22.11 -12.85 -21.24
C VAL A 445 23.43 -13.56 -21.44
N ALA A 446 24.29 -13.03 -22.30
CA ALA A 446 25.59 -13.58 -22.58
C ALA A 446 26.48 -13.59 -21.30
N GLY A 447 27.12 -14.72 -21.04
CA GLY A 447 27.94 -14.91 -19.84
C GLY A 447 27.18 -15.24 -18.57
N LEU A 448 25.83 -15.17 -18.55
CA LEU A 448 25.00 -15.50 -17.39
C LEU A 448 24.03 -16.66 -17.64
N THR A 449 23.18 -16.55 -18.66
CA THR A 449 22.17 -17.58 -18.98
C THR A 449 22.54 -18.38 -20.22
N ILE A 450 23.36 -17.80 -21.09
CA ILE A 450 23.93 -18.43 -22.28
C ILE A 450 25.42 -18.09 -22.36
N SER A 451 26.20 -18.98 -22.98
CA SER A 451 27.60 -18.68 -23.30
C SER A 451 27.67 -17.68 -24.47
N TYR A 452 28.80 -17.03 -24.66
CA TYR A 452 29.04 -16.15 -25.82
C TYR A 452 28.91 -16.88 -27.17
N ASN A 453 29.06 -18.20 -27.18
CA ASN A 453 28.87 -19.05 -28.38
C ASN A 453 27.42 -19.49 -28.61
N GLY A 454 26.47 -18.98 -27.80
CA GLY A 454 25.05 -19.27 -27.97
C GLY A 454 24.58 -20.62 -27.38
N THR A 455 25.46 -21.40 -26.74
CA THR A 455 25.08 -22.63 -26.04
C THR A 455 24.51 -22.32 -24.65
N GLN A 456 23.43 -23.03 -24.27
CA GLN A 456 22.88 -22.86 -22.93
C GLN A 456 23.91 -23.34 -21.90
N SER A 457 24.41 -22.43 -21.11
CA SER A 457 25.29 -22.70 -19.99
C SER A 457 24.81 -21.85 -18.82
N VAL A 458 24.28 -22.48 -17.79
CA VAL A 458 23.96 -21.82 -16.53
C VAL A 458 25.16 -21.99 -15.63
N SER A 459 25.97 -20.96 -15.51
CA SER A 459 27.03 -20.93 -14.53
C SER A 459 26.98 -19.62 -13.75
N HIS A 460 27.20 -19.70 -12.43
CA HIS A 460 27.32 -18.55 -11.54
C HIS A 460 28.77 -18.11 -11.35
N ASP A 461 29.67 -18.59 -12.20
CA ASP A 461 31.10 -18.26 -12.14
C ASP A 461 31.35 -16.90 -12.82
N ARG A 462 32.04 -16.00 -12.11
CA ARG A 462 32.46 -14.69 -12.62
C ARG A 462 33.41 -14.83 -13.83
N GLU A 463 34.16 -15.92 -13.91
CA GLU A 463 35.09 -16.16 -15.02
C GLU A 463 34.36 -16.34 -16.37
N MET A 464 33.09 -16.76 -16.36
CA MET A 464 32.30 -16.89 -17.60
C MET A 464 31.82 -15.55 -18.21
N LEU A 465 31.94 -14.44 -17.50
CA LEU A 465 31.67 -13.12 -18.04
C LEU A 465 32.74 -12.65 -19.02
N PHE A 466 33.91 -13.22 -18.94
CA PHE A 466 35.04 -12.95 -19.83
C PHE A 466 35.17 -14.06 -20.86
N SER A 467 35.33 -13.68 -22.10
CA SER A 467 35.53 -14.58 -23.25
C SER A 467 36.63 -14.01 -24.12
N GLU A 468 37.19 -14.82 -25.02
CA GLU A 468 38.25 -14.39 -25.96
C GLU A 468 37.89 -13.09 -26.70
N CYS A 469 36.57 -12.81 -26.88
CA CYS A 469 36.11 -11.63 -27.60
C CYS A 469 36.14 -10.33 -26.76
N ASN A 470 36.29 -10.40 -25.44
CA ASN A 470 36.32 -9.26 -24.51
C ASN A 470 37.45 -9.31 -23.48
N THR A 471 38.36 -10.28 -23.62
CA THR A 471 39.50 -10.47 -22.67
C THR A 471 40.43 -9.27 -22.69
N ASP A 472 40.59 -8.63 -23.86
CA ASP A 472 41.46 -7.46 -24.04
C ASP A 472 40.81 -6.16 -23.56
N CYS A 473 39.56 -6.24 -23.08
CA CYS A 473 38.81 -5.08 -22.55
C CYS A 473 38.92 -5.04 -21.03
N SER A 474 39.27 -3.89 -20.45
CA SER A 474 39.28 -3.67 -19.01
C SER A 474 37.87 -3.47 -18.46
N CYS A 475 37.00 -4.52 -18.55
CA CYS A 475 35.59 -4.41 -18.18
C CYS A 475 35.36 -4.69 -16.68
N SER A 476 34.42 -3.95 -16.09
CA SER A 476 33.91 -4.24 -14.75
C SER A 476 32.88 -5.38 -14.81
N ALA A 477 33.06 -6.40 -13.97
CA ALA A 477 32.09 -7.49 -13.82
C ALA A 477 30.88 -7.12 -12.94
N GLU A 478 30.92 -5.98 -12.26
CA GLU A 478 29.88 -5.55 -11.30
C GLU A 478 28.92 -4.51 -11.90
N GLU A 479 29.20 -4.03 -13.09
CA GLU A 479 28.43 -2.99 -13.77
C GLU A 479 27.27 -3.60 -14.58
N TRP A 480 26.06 -3.10 -14.34
CA TRP A 480 24.87 -3.49 -15.11
C TRP A 480 24.42 -2.33 -15.98
N ASP A 481 24.90 -2.28 -17.21
CA ASP A 481 24.47 -1.31 -18.25
C ASP A 481 24.09 -2.04 -19.53
N PRO A 482 22.95 -2.77 -19.53
CA PRO A 482 22.64 -3.76 -20.53
C PRO A 482 22.47 -3.17 -21.93
N VAL A 483 22.96 -3.92 -22.93
CA VAL A 483 22.79 -3.62 -24.34
C VAL A 483 22.21 -4.84 -25.08
N CYS A 484 21.40 -4.55 -26.08
CA CYS A 484 20.70 -5.57 -26.87
C CYS A 484 21.24 -5.64 -28.27
N SER A 485 21.62 -6.85 -28.72
CA SER A 485 21.93 -7.13 -30.13
C SER A 485 20.68 -7.39 -30.94
N ASP A 486 20.76 -7.20 -32.25
CA ASP A 486 19.66 -7.51 -33.18
C ASP A 486 19.28 -9.01 -33.19
N SER A 487 20.17 -9.88 -32.72
CA SER A 487 19.93 -11.31 -32.51
C SER A 487 19.05 -11.64 -31.30
N GLY A 488 18.71 -10.64 -30.43
CA GLY A 488 17.92 -10.85 -29.25
C GLY A 488 18.72 -11.29 -28.00
N ILE A 489 20.05 -11.24 -28.07
CA ILE A 489 20.94 -11.53 -26.93
C ILE A 489 21.24 -10.22 -26.20
N THR A 490 21.07 -10.23 -24.88
CA THR A 490 21.44 -9.11 -24.01
C THR A 490 22.88 -9.33 -23.52
N TYR A 491 23.69 -8.29 -23.57
CA TYR A 491 25.01 -8.24 -22.93
C TYR A 491 24.94 -7.36 -21.70
N ILE A 492 25.71 -7.67 -20.67
CA ILE A 492 25.68 -6.98 -19.36
C ILE A 492 26.10 -5.53 -19.46
N SER A 493 27.09 -5.25 -20.34
CA SER A 493 27.53 -3.89 -20.63
C SER A 493 28.06 -3.78 -22.06
N PRO A 494 28.17 -2.57 -22.62
CA PRO A 494 28.82 -2.35 -23.92
C PRO A 494 30.28 -2.83 -23.94
N CYS A 495 30.97 -2.72 -22.80
CA CYS A 495 32.34 -3.20 -22.62
C CYS A 495 32.41 -4.73 -22.76
N LEU A 496 31.56 -5.47 -22.03
CA LEU A 496 31.49 -6.93 -22.11
C LEU A 496 30.95 -7.44 -23.47
N ALA A 497 30.28 -6.58 -24.24
CA ALA A 497 29.97 -6.87 -25.64
C ALA A 497 31.17 -6.62 -26.57
N GLY A 498 32.28 -6.04 -26.09
CA GLY A 498 33.48 -5.71 -26.85
C GLY A 498 33.28 -4.55 -27.83
N CYS A 499 32.47 -3.53 -27.49
CA CYS A 499 32.14 -2.43 -28.38
C CYS A 499 33.22 -1.35 -28.36
N LEU A 500 33.67 -0.91 -29.57
CA LEU A 500 34.76 0.06 -29.75
C LEU A 500 34.30 1.49 -29.99
N SER A 501 33.07 1.72 -30.41
CA SER A 501 32.56 3.07 -30.71
C SER A 501 31.08 3.21 -30.38
N SER A 502 30.63 4.44 -30.20
CA SER A 502 29.24 4.74 -29.95
C SER A 502 28.75 5.92 -30.79
N SER A 503 27.46 5.94 -31.11
CA SER A 503 26.79 7.04 -31.79
C SER A 503 25.41 7.27 -31.20
N GLY A 504 24.87 8.48 -31.31
CA GLY A 504 23.59 8.86 -30.73
C GLY A 504 23.73 9.54 -29.38
N TYR A 505 22.60 9.90 -28.77
CA TYR A 505 22.54 10.60 -27.49
C TYR A 505 21.45 10.04 -26.60
N GLY A 506 21.73 9.95 -25.30
CA GLY A 506 20.78 9.49 -24.30
C GLY A 506 20.31 8.05 -24.57
N LYS A 507 19.02 7.80 -24.48
CA LYS A 507 18.40 6.48 -24.71
C LYS A 507 18.48 5.94 -26.14
N ASN A 508 18.87 6.78 -27.10
CA ASN A 508 19.02 6.40 -28.51
C ASN A 508 20.48 6.07 -28.86
N THR A 509 21.34 5.89 -27.89
CA THR A 509 22.73 5.51 -28.09
C THR A 509 22.81 4.10 -28.66
N VAL A 510 23.62 3.97 -29.70
CA VAL A 510 23.94 2.69 -30.36
C VAL A 510 25.45 2.51 -30.32
N PHE A 511 25.88 1.33 -29.90
CA PHE A 511 27.28 0.95 -29.87
C PHE A 511 27.63 0.12 -31.11
N HIS A 512 28.82 0.33 -31.65
CA HIS A 512 29.27 -0.25 -32.88
C HIS A 512 30.60 -1.01 -32.70
N ASN A 513 30.90 -1.86 -33.70
CA ASN A 513 32.12 -2.67 -33.73
C ASN A 513 32.27 -3.54 -32.47
N CYS A 514 31.18 -4.23 -32.10
CA CYS A 514 31.15 -5.12 -30.93
C CYS A 514 31.67 -6.51 -31.33
N SER A 515 32.89 -6.84 -30.85
CA SER A 515 33.58 -8.09 -31.21
C SER A 515 32.83 -9.36 -30.78
N CYS A 516 32.19 -9.34 -29.58
CA CYS A 516 31.45 -10.50 -29.09
C CYS A 516 30.14 -10.74 -29.85
N VAL A 517 29.57 -9.71 -30.48
CA VAL A 517 28.36 -9.84 -31.30
C VAL A 517 28.70 -10.46 -32.65
N SER A 518 29.82 -10.06 -33.26
CA SER A 518 30.25 -10.59 -34.56
C SER A 518 30.74 -12.04 -34.46
N ALA A 519 31.32 -12.46 -33.33
CA ALA A 519 31.79 -13.83 -33.12
C ALA A 519 30.65 -14.86 -33.02
N SER A 520 29.45 -14.43 -32.63
CA SER A 520 28.31 -15.32 -32.41
C SER A 520 27.45 -15.60 -33.66
N TYR A 521 27.73 -14.95 -34.82
CA TYR A 521 26.90 -15.06 -36.04
C TYR A 521 27.68 -15.10 -37.33
N PRO A 522 27.12 -15.74 -38.41
CA PRO A 522 27.77 -15.80 -39.70
C PRO A 522 27.96 -14.41 -40.34
N ALA A 523 29.02 -14.27 -41.09
CA ALA A 523 29.46 -13.04 -41.74
C ALA A 523 28.30 -12.32 -42.48
N GLY A 524 27.94 -11.12 -42.00
CA GLY A 524 26.90 -10.26 -42.58
C GLY A 524 25.88 -9.69 -41.60
N SER A 525 25.89 -10.09 -40.34
CA SER A 525 25.04 -9.45 -39.30
C SER A 525 25.70 -8.19 -38.76
N SER A 526 24.86 -7.22 -38.40
CA SER A 526 25.31 -5.94 -37.81
C SER A 526 26.03 -6.19 -36.46
N SER A 527 27.28 -5.72 -36.34
CA SER A 527 28.05 -5.76 -35.11
C SER A 527 27.68 -4.62 -34.16
N SER A 528 26.43 -4.17 -34.19
CA SER A 528 25.93 -3.07 -33.36
C SER A 528 24.94 -3.53 -32.31
N VAL A 529 24.94 -2.84 -31.16
CA VAL A 529 24.00 -3.09 -30.07
C VAL A 529 23.34 -1.79 -29.63
N LYS A 530 22.07 -1.90 -29.20
CA LYS A 530 21.29 -0.77 -28.70
C LYS A 530 21.26 -0.78 -27.17
N LEU A 531 21.24 0.39 -26.58
CA LEU A 531 21.14 0.53 -25.14
C LEU A 531 19.82 -0.08 -24.62
N GLY A 532 19.92 -0.79 -23.48
CA GLY A 532 18.81 -1.44 -22.79
C GLY A 532 18.74 -2.95 -23.02
N GLN A 533 17.94 -3.62 -22.19
CA GLN A 533 17.70 -5.07 -22.31
C GLN A 533 16.92 -5.40 -23.57
N CYS A 534 17.17 -6.57 -24.13
CA CYS A 534 16.35 -7.09 -25.22
C CYS A 534 14.90 -7.28 -24.77
N PRO A 535 13.92 -7.05 -25.65
CA PRO A 535 12.54 -7.33 -25.36
C PRO A 535 12.32 -8.84 -25.18
N HIS A 536 11.43 -9.21 -24.25
CA HIS A 536 11.02 -10.60 -24.11
C HIS A 536 10.46 -11.17 -25.41
N ALA A 537 10.55 -12.48 -25.58
CA ALA A 537 10.01 -13.19 -26.74
C ALA A 537 8.50 -12.88 -26.94
N LYS A 538 8.03 -12.92 -28.17
CA LYS A 538 6.62 -12.63 -28.52
C LYS A 538 5.62 -13.50 -27.74
N ASP A 539 5.99 -14.72 -27.39
CA ASP A 539 5.17 -15.65 -26.62
C ASP A 539 4.96 -15.19 -25.16
N CYS A 540 5.86 -14.37 -24.61
CA CYS A 540 5.69 -13.78 -23.28
C CYS A 540 4.46 -12.86 -23.21
N GLY A 541 4.10 -12.16 -24.29
CA GLY A 541 2.88 -11.36 -24.36
C GLY A 541 1.61 -12.19 -24.17
N ARG A 542 1.57 -13.41 -24.74
CA ARG A 542 0.45 -14.36 -24.58
C ARG A 542 0.41 -14.90 -23.14
N SER A 543 1.56 -15.32 -22.59
CA SER A 543 1.69 -15.80 -21.22
C SER A 543 1.25 -14.74 -20.22
N PHE A 544 1.64 -13.48 -20.44
CA PHE A 544 1.20 -12.36 -19.60
C PHE A 544 -0.31 -12.13 -19.64
N THR A 545 -0.93 -12.19 -20.82
CA THR A 545 -2.38 -12.06 -20.98
C THR A 545 -3.11 -13.20 -20.26
N SER A 546 -2.63 -14.44 -20.38
CA SER A 546 -3.17 -15.60 -19.67
C SER A 546 -3.02 -15.45 -18.15
N TYR A 547 -1.85 -14.99 -17.68
CA TYR A 547 -1.61 -14.68 -16.27
C TYR A 547 -2.62 -13.66 -15.74
N MET A 548 -2.83 -12.56 -16.45
CA MET A 548 -3.77 -11.51 -16.04
C MET A 548 -5.21 -12.03 -16.04
N ALA A 549 -5.64 -12.79 -17.04
CA ALA A 549 -6.97 -13.35 -17.09
C ALA A 549 -7.24 -14.30 -15.90
N VAL A 550 -6.32 -15.23 -15.62
CA VAL A 550 -6.43 -16.13 -14.47
C VAL A 550 -6.38 -15.37 -13.15
N SER A 551 -5.52 -14.34 -13.04
CA SER A 551 -5.42 -13.49 -11.85
C SER A 551 -6.71 -12.73 -11.55
N VAL A 552 -7.33 -12.14 -12.57
CA VAL A 552 -8.62 -11.42 -12.43
C VAL A 552 -9.73 -12.38 -12.03
N LEU A 553 -9.81 -13.55 -12.67
CA LEU A 553 -10.81 -14.59 -12.36
C LEU A 553 -10.63 -15.13 -10.95
N SER A 554 -9.39 -15.44 -10.54
CA SER A 554 -9.08 -15.90 -9.18
C SER A 554 -9.47 -14.85 -8.13
N SER A 555 -9.15 -13.57 -8.40
CA SER A 555 -9.52 -12.45 -7.52
C SER A 555 -11.04 -12.29 -7.39
N PHE A 556 -11.78 -12.44 -8.48
CA PHE A 556 -13.24 -12.41 -8.48
C PHE A 556 -13.85 -13.53 -7.63
N ILE A 557 -13.43 -14.77 -7.88
CA ILE A 557 -13.95 -15.94 -7.17
C ILE A 557 -13.62 -15.87 -5.66
N ASN A 558 -12.39 -15.49 -5.32
CA ASN A 558 -12.00 -15.32 -3.92
C ASN A 558 -12.85 -14.23 -3.22
N SER A 559 -13.15 -13.14 -3.91
CA SER A 559 -13.90 -12.02 -3.35
C SER A 559 -15.38 -12.34 -3.08
N LEU A 560 -15.98 -13.27 -3.83
CA LEU A 560 -17.33 -13.79 -3.55
C LEU A 560 -17.45 -14.44 -2.17
N GLY A 561 -16.38 -15.06 -1.67
CA GLY A 561 -16.33 -15.74 -0.37
C GLY A 561 -16.00 -14.83 0.81
N ILE A 562 -15.59 -13.57 0.61
CA ILE A 562 -15.15 -12.66 1.68
C ILE A 562 -16.31 -12.33 2.62
N THR A 563 -17.44 -11.88 2.10
CA THR A 563 -18.62 -11.50 2.90
C THR A 563 -19.21 -12.69 3.65
N PRO A 564 -19.46 -13.86 3.02
CA PRO A 564 -19.88 -15.05 3.75
C PRO A 564 -18.90 -15.46 4.86
N GLY A 565 -17.60 -15.49 4.59
CA GLY A 565 -16.59 -15.85 5.57
C GLY A 565 -16.55 -14.92 6.78
N TYR A 566 -16.66 -13.61 6.56
CA TYR A 566 -16.72 -12.62 7.63
C TYR A 566 -17.95 -12.80 8.53
N MET A 567 -19.12 -13.06 7.93
CA MET A 567 -20.36 -13.30 8.68
C MET A 567 -20.31 -14.58 9.52
N VAL A 568 -19.61 -15.62 9.05
CA VAL A 568 -19.40 -16.84 9.84
C VAL A 568 -18.61 -16.53 11.11
N ILE A 569 -17.53 -15.74 11.01
CA ILE A 569 -16.71 -15.33 12.16
C ILE A 569 -17.55 -14.56 13.18
N ILE A 570 -18.30 -13.53 12.75
CA ILE A 570 -19.13 -12.71 13.64
C ILE A 570 -20.17 -13.56 14.36
N ARG A 571 -20.88 -14.44 13.65
CA ARG A 571 -21.94 -15.29 14.25
C ARG A 571 -21.37 -16.33 15.20
N SER A 572 -20.17 -16.84 14.95
CA SER A 572 -19.48 -17.76 15.87
C SER A 572 -19.13 -17.08 17.19
N VAL A 573 -18.69 -15.81 17.16
CA VAL A 573 -18.41 -15.02 18.37
C VAL A 573 -19.69 -14.77 19.16
N HIS A 574 -20.79 -14.40 18.48
CA HIS A 574 -22.06 -14.11 19.13
C HIS A 574 -22.66 -15.34 19.83
N GLN A 575 -22.51 -16.54 19.29
CA GLN A 575 -22.93 -17.77 19.94
C GLN A 575 -22.12 -18.08 21.21
N THR A 576 -20.81 -17.83 21.17
CA THR A 576 -19.91 -18.06 22.32
C THR A 576 -20.17 -17.09 23.47
N CYS A 577 -20.63 -15.86 23.19
CA CYS A 577 -20.95 -14.87 24.21
C CYS A 577 -22.32 -15.07 24.86
N LYS A 578 -23.22 -15.90 24.31
CA LYS A 578 -24.55 -16.21 24.87
C LYS A 578 -24.55 -17.36 25.88
N HIS A 579 -23.50 -18.15 25.91
CA HIS A 579 -23.25 -19.21 26.90
C HIS A 579 -22.16 -18.72 27.89
#